data_4ed5b35e051c5c8f68da47792ba3fee2
#
_entry.id   4ed5b35e051c5c8f68da47792ba3fee2
#
_cell.length_a   1.000
_cell.length_b   1.000
_cell.length_c   1.000
_cell.angle_alpha   90.00
_cell.angle_beta   90.00
_cell.angle_gamma   90.00
#
_symmetry.space_group_name_H-M   'P 1'
#
loop_
_entity.id
_entity.type
_entity.pdbx_description
1 polymer ?
#
loop_
_entity_poly.entity_id
_entity_poly.type
_entity_poly.pdbx_seq_one_letter_code
_entity_poly.pdbx_strand_id
1 'polypeptide(L)'
;MTPDQRFARWVQVAIAVFVLLFVYFLVADLWMPLTPQAQLTRPVVRVAPRVSGQVAEVLVSNNGHVQPGEVLFRLDPEPFQLAVRQAELALEEAERTNRELDAAIASAKADLLAARSSAGELDSEARRTAQLVQRHHVSQQMHEQASAQAQAARARVAAAQARIGELTARRGTAGEDNLRLRQARNGLAQARLQLQYSSVRADRAGTLSNLQLTPGTYVPAGTPVAALVDDRIDIVADFREKSLRYVRPGDRAAVVFDARPGEVFGARVAAIDAGVKEGQLDANGDLAAPVTSDRWVRDAQRQRLHVVLDELPEGLLPTGAKATVQLYPGDGLSHLFGRAQIVAISLLHYVY
;
A
#
# COMPACT_ATOMS: atom_id res chain seq x y z
N MET A 1 -42.20 41.36 55.93
CA MET A 1 -41.65 41.63 54.62
C MET A 1 -42.81 41.93 53.68
N THR A 2 -42.79 43.09 53.08
CA THR A 2 -43.82 43.53 52.12
C THR A 2 -43.74 42.72 50.86
N PRO A 3 -44.83 42.53 50.09
CA PRO A 3 -44.83 41.79 48.83
C PRO A 3 -43.73 42.27 47.86
N ASP A 4 -43.48 43.56 47.80
CA ASP A 4 -42.47 44.20 46.94
C ASP A 4 -41.04 43.83 47.34
N GLN A 5 -40.76 43.65 48.65
CA GLN A 5 -39.44 43.21 49.13
C GLN A 5 -39.18 41.71 48.83
N ARG A 6 -40.25 40.88 48.78
CA ARG A 6 -40.13 39.48 48.34
C ARG A 6 -39.85 39.39 46.86
N PHE A 7 -40.57 40.16 46.05
CA PHE A 7 -40.36 40.24 44.61
C PHE A 7 -38.94 40.72 44.28
N ALA A 8 -38.50 41.82 44.91
CA ALA A 8 -37.13 42.33 44.70
C ALA A 8 -36.05 41.26 45.03
N ARG A 9 -36.24 40.48 46.12
CA ARG A 9 -35.32 39.36 46.44
C ARG A 9 -35.33 38.28 45.38
N TRP A 10 -36.50 37.87 44.90
CA TRP A 10 -36.57 36.87 43.84
C TRP A 10 -35.89 37.32 42.55
N VAL A 11 -36.04 38.58 42.18
CA VAL A 11 -35.34 39.16 41.02
C VAL A 11 -33.82 39.18 41.25
N GLN A 12 -33.37 39.60 42.45
CA GLN A 12 -31.94 39.57 42.77
C GLN A 12 -31.35 38.16 42.76
N VAL A 13 -32.06 37.16 43.28
CA VAL A 13 -31.65 35.75 43.21
C VAL A 13 -31.60 35.27 41.79
N ALA A 14 -32.61 35.59 40.97
CA ALA A 14 -32.63 35.20 39.54
C ALA A 14 -31.46 35.82 38.77
N ILE A 15 -31.12 37.09 38.99
CA ILE A 15 -30.00 37.78 38.39
C ILE A 15 -28.67 37.11 38.88
N ALA A 16 -28.55 36.85 40.19
CA ALA A 16 -27.35 36.18 40.72
C ALA A 16 -27.13 34.78 40.12
N VAL A 17 -28.22 34.00 40.02
CA VAL A 17 -28.18 32.67 39.37
C VAL A 17 -27.82 32.79 37.87
N PHE A 18 -28.38 33.76 37.16
CA PHE A 18 -28.05 33.99 35.76
C PHE A 18 -26.58 34.36 35.57
N VAL A 19 -26.06 35.30 36.39
CA VAL A 19 -24.63 35.67 36.33
C VAL A 19 -23.73 34.48 36.63
N LEU A 20 -24.07 33.68 37.65
CA LEU A 20 -23.32 32.50 38.03
C LEU A 20 -23.31 31.46 36.90
N LEU A 21 -24.46 31.18 36.28
CA LEU A 21 -24.55 30.27 35.15
C LEU A 21 -23.79 30.81 33.95
N PHE A 22 -23.88 32.12 33.66
CA PHE A 22 -23.16 32.75 32.56
C PHE A 22 -21.64 32.61 32.74
N VAL A 23 -21.12 32.90 33.95
CA VAL A 23 -19.70 32.73 34.26
C VAL A 23 -19.31 31.25 34.18
N TYR A 24 -20.16 30.35 34.68
CA TYR A 24 -19.94 28.90 34.56
C TYR A 24 -19.78 28.46 33.10
N PHE A 25 -20.72 28.84 32.21
CA PHE A 25 -20.64 28.46 30.78
C PHE A 25 -19.41 29.05 30.11
N LEU A 26 -19.00 30.25 30.46
CA LEU A 26 -17.81 30.89 29.92
C LEU A 26 -16.51 30.18 30.31
N VAL A 27 -16.44 29.73 31.57
CA VAL A 27 -15.31 28.98 32.11
C VAL A 27 -15.34 27.54 31.58
N ALA A 28 -16.52 26.92 31.50
CA ALA A 28 -16.69 25.54 31.03
C ALA A 28 -16.22 25.36 29.61
N ASP A 29 -16.51 26.32 28.71
CA ASP A 29 -16.10 26.27 27.30
C ASP A 29 -14.56 26.27 27.10
N LEU A 30 -13.81 26.84 28.07
CA LEU A 30 -12.35 26.94 28.00
C LEU A 30 -11.62 25.82 28.75
N TRP A 31 -12.17 25.39 29.93
CA TRP A 31 -11.49 24.44 30.82
C TRP A 31 -12.10 23.05 30.84
N MET A 32 -13.30 22.90 30.31
CA MET A 32 -14.04 21.64 30.25
C MET A 32 -14.80 21.55 28.90
N PRO A 33 -14.10 21.71 27.74
CA PRO A 33 -14.78 21.76 26.47
C PRO A 33 -15.54 20.47 26.19
N LEU A 34 -16.77 20.62 25.71
CA LEU A 34 -17.68 19.54 25.41
C LEU A 34 -18.21 19.71 23.98
N THR A 35 -18.32 18.59 23.27
CA THR A 35 -18.95 18.55 21.95
C THR A 35 -19.86 17.34 21.80
N PRO A 36 -21.11 17.53 21.33
CA PRO A 36 -21.97 16.43 20.88
C PRO A 36 -21.68 16.02 19.43
N GLN A 37 -20.74 16.71 18.76
CA GLN A 37 -20.37 16.41 17.39
C GLN A 37 -19.16 15.49 17.37
N ALA A 38 -19.38 14.28 17.86
CA ALA A 38 -18.40 13.22 17.77
C ALA A 38 -19.03 11.94 17.23
N GLN A 39 -18.21 11.12 16.64
CA GLN A 39 -18.64 9.84 16.11
C GLN A 39 -17.53 8.80 16.16
N LEU A 40 -17.92 7.57 16.36
CA LEU A 40 -17.04 6.43 16.25
C LEU A 40 -16.72 6.19 14.79
N THR A 41 -15.44 6.12 14.45
CA THR A 41 -14.94 5.78 13.13
C THR A 41 -14.07 4.55 13.18
N ARG A 42 -14.04 3.81 12.08
CA ARG A 42 -13.12 2.69 11.89
C ARG A 42 -12.52 2.83 10.50
N PRO A 43 -11.22 2.55 10.32
CA PRO A 43 -10.64 2.49 9.00
C PRO A 43 -11.36 1.46 8.14
N VAL A 44 -11.76 1.84 6.95
CA VAL A 44 -12.43 0.95 5.99
C VAL A 44 -11.51 0.72 4.81
N VAL A 45 -11.19 -0.53 4.53
CA VAL A 45 -10.39 -0.93 3.37
C VAL A 45 -11.31 -1.54 2.33
N ARG A 46 -11.20 -1.06 1.10
CA ARG A 46 -11.92 -1.62 -0.03
C ARG A 46 -11.26 -2.93 -0.48
N VAL A 47 -11.97 -4.03 -0.42
CA VAL A 47 -11.51 -5.32 -0.91
C VAL A 47 -11.75 -5.39 -2.40
N ALA A 48 -10.68 -5.48 -3.18
CA ALA A 48 -10.72 -5.61 -4.64
C ALA A 48 -9.71 -6.67 -5.09
N PRO A 49 -10.04 -7.52 -6.09
CA PRO A 49 -9.08 -8.46 -6.65
C PRO A 49 -7.99 -7.71 -7.42
N ARG A 50 -6.77 -8.25 -7.41
CA ARG A 50 -5.62 -7.69 -8.17
C ARG A 50 -5.57 -8.20 -9.61
N VAL A 51 -6.30 -9.27 -9.90
CA VAL A 51 -6.45 -9.86 -11.25
C VAL A 51 -7.92 -10.04 -11.56
N SER A 52 -8.27 -9.94 -12.84
CA SER A 52 -9.64 -10.14 -13.30
C SER A 52 -9.94 -11.63 -13.45
N GLY A 53 -11.15 -12.06 -13.13
CA GLY A 53 -11.56 -13.45 -13.30
C GLY A 53 -12.98 -13.70 -12.84
N GLN A 54 -13.46 -14.91 -13.10
CA GLN A 54 -14.74 -15.40 -12.61
C GLN A 54 -14.56 -15.89 -11.17
N VAL A 55 -15.51 -15.57 -10.29
CA VAL A 55 -15.51 -16.07 -8.91
C VAL A 55 -15.87 -17.55 -8.91
N ALA A 56 -14.95 -18.38 -8.43
CA ALA A 56 -15.18 -19.82 -8.26
C ALA A 56 -15.92 -20.11 -6.96
N GLU A 57 -15.49 -19.53 -5.86
CA GLU A 57 -16.07 -19.72 -4.54
C GLU A 57 -15.92 -18.50 -3.65
N VAL A 58 -16.87 -18.32 -2.75
CA VAL A 58 -16.84 -17.30 -1.69
C VAL A 58 -16.80 -18.04 -0.36
N LEU A 59 -15.76 -17.80 0.46
CA LEU A 59 -15.46 -18.57 1.66
C LEU A 59 -15.89 -17.88 2.96
N VAL A 60 -16.32 -16.63 2.86
CA VAL A 60 -16.73 -15.80 3.99
C VAL A 60 -18.14 -15.29 3.82
N SER A 61 -18.82 -15.02 4.93
CA SER A 61 -20.18 -14.46 4.93
C SER A 61 -20.12 -12.93 5.07
N ASN A 62 -21.18 -12.26 4.57
CA ASN A 62 -21.37 -10.84 4.85
C ASN A 62 -21.52 -10.60 6.36
N ASN A 63 -20.90 -9.55 6.90
CA ASN A 63 -20.77 -9.24 8.33
C ASN A 63 -19.99 -10.29 9.15
N GLY A 64 -19.27 -11.21 8.48
CA GLY A 64 -18.34 -12.13 9.12
C GLY A 64 -17.05 -11.42 9.55
N HIS A 65 -16.53 -11.81 10.72
CA HIS A 65 -15.20 -11.37 11.16
C HIS A 65 -14.13 -12.24 10.50
N VAL A 66 -13.06 -11.61 10.02
CA VAL A 66 -11.97 -12.28 9.32
C VAL A 66 -10.61 -11.94 9.94
N GLN A 67 -9.68 -12.88 9.84
CA GLN A 67 -8.31 -12.73 10.32
C GLN A 67 -7.35 -12.34 9.18
N PRO A 68 -6.19 -11.73 9.50
CA PRO A 68 -5.17 -11.44 8.49
C PRO A 68 -4.72 -12.70 7.75
N GLY A 69 -4.69 -12.66 6.41
CA GLY A 69 -4.32 -13.79 5.57
C GLY A 69 -5.44 -14.77 5.26
N GLU A 70 -6.61 -14.66 5.90
CA GLU A 70 -7.78 -15.49 5.62
C GLU A 70 -8.27 -15.29 4.19
N VAL A 71 -8.63 -16.40 3.50
CA VAL A 71 -9.11 -16.33 2.11
C VAL A 71 -10.57 -15.89 2.11
N LEU A 72 -10.85 -14.79 1.47
CA LEU A 72 -12.21 -14.24 1.35
C LEU A 72 -13.00 -14.91 0.22
N PHE A 73 -12.38 -14.97 -0.94
CA PHE A 73 -12.92 -15.64 -2.12
C PHE A 73 -11.80 -16.06 -3.06
N ARG A 74 -12.11 -16.98 -3.96
CA ARG A 74 -11.22 -17.43 -5.02
C ARG A 74 -11.81 -17.16 -6.39
N LEU A 75 -10.99 -16.66 -7.27
CA LEU A 75 -11.26 -16.64 -8.70
C LEU A 75 -10.94 -18.01 -9.29
N ASP A 76 -11.55 -18.33 -10.44
CA ASP A 76 -11.21 -19.54 -11.17
C ASP A 76 -9.71 -19.62 -11.41
N PRO A 77 -8.99 -20.60 -10.84
CA PRO A 77 -7.56 -20.72 -10.96
C PRO A 77 -7.09 -21.28 -12.30
N GLU A 78 -7.97 -21.92 -13.09
CA GLU A 78 -7.59 -22.67 -14.27
C GLU A 78 -6.84 -21.82 -15.32
N PRO A 79 -7.31 -20.61 -15.70
CA PRO A 79 -6.60 -19.76 -16.65
C PRO A 79 -5.20 -19.37 -16.16
N PHE A 80 -5.06 -19.10 -14.84
CA PHE A 80 -3.77 -18.74 -14.23
C PHE A 80 -2.81 -19.94 -14.16
N GLN A 81 -3.33 -21.14 -13.86
CA GLN A 81 -2.53 -22.37 -13.88
C GLN A 81 -2.03 -22.68 -15.29
N LEU A 82 -2.86 -22.47 -16.30
CA LEU A 82 -2.44 -22.59 -17.71
C LEU A 82 -1.32 -21.62 -18.05
N ALA A 83 -1.43 -20.35 -17.62
CA ALA A 83 -0.39 -19.35 -17.82
C ALA A 83 0.93 -19.74 -17.12
N VAL A 84 0.89 -20.30 -15.91
CA VAL A 84 2.08 -20.83 -15.22
C VAL A 84 2.72 -21.95 -16.02
N ARG A 85 1.94 -22.96 -16.46
CA ARG A 85 2.46 -24.07 -17.30
C ARG A 85 3.08 -23.55 -18.60
N GLN A 86 2.46 -22.59 -19.26
CA GLN A 86 3.01 -21.98 -20.47
C GLN A 86 4.34 -21.27 -20.21
N ALA A 87 4.46 -20.55 -19.08
CA ALA A 87 5.70 -19.89 -18.72
C ALA A 87 6.80 -20.88 -18.28
N GLU A 88 6.44 -22.01 -17.67
CA GLU A 88 7.38 -23.13 -17.39
C GLU A 88 7.95 -23.74 -18.67
N LEU A 89 7.10 -24.00 -19.66
CA LEU A 89 7.54 -24.47 -20.96
C LEU A 89 8.46 -23.46 -21.68
N ALA A 90 8.16 -22.16 -21.57
CA ALA A 90 9.01 -21.12 -22.12
C ALA A 90 10.41 -21.06 -21.46
N LEU A 91 10.48 -21.33 -20.17
CA LEU A 91 11.76 -21.44 -19.44
C LEU A 91 12.55 -22.67 -19.91
N GLU A 92 11.88 -23.81 -20.02
CA GLU A 92 12.51 -25.06 -20.50
C GLU A 92 13.05 -24.90 -21.94
N GLU A 93 12.30 -24.24 -22.81
CA GLU A 93 12.72 -23.90 -24.15
C GLU A 93 13.97 -23.01 -24.17
N ALA A 94 14.01 -21.99 -23.32
CA ALA A 94 15.17 -21.10 -23.18
C ALA A 94 16.40 -21.84 -22.70
N GLU A 95 16.25 -22.76 -21.75
CA GLU A 95 17.32 -23.64 -21.23
C GLU A 95 17.83 -24.60 -22.30
N ARG A 96 16.90 -25.23 -23.04
CA ARG A 96 17.25 -26.13 -24.17
C ARG A 96 18.05 -25.39 -25.23
N THR A 97 17.58 -24.24 -25.68
CA THR A 97 18.27 -23.42 -26.69
C THR A 97 19.67 -23.01 -26.22
N ASN A 98 19.85 -22.67 -24.95
CA ASN A 98 21.18 -22.35 -24.41
C ASN A 98 22.11 -23.56 -24.43
N ARG A 99 21.60 -24.75 -24.05
CA ARG A 99 22.37 -26.02 -24.13
C ARG A 99 22.78 -26.36 -25.55
N GLU A 100 21.89 -26.17 -26.54
CA GLU A 100 22.18 -26.36 -27.96
C GLU A 100 23.30 -25.43 -28.47
N LEU A 101 23.24 -24.14 -28.05
CA LEU A 101 24.28 -23.18 -28.37
C LEU A 101 25.63 -23.51 -27.70
N ASP A 102 25.61 -23.97 -26.45
CA ASP A 102 26.84 -24.41 -25.75
C ASP A 102 27.47 -25.62 -26.45
N ALA A 103 26.68 -26.59 -26.90
CA ALA A 103 27.15 -27.72 -27.71
C ALA A 103 27.73 -27.27 -29.05
N ALA A 104 27.05 -26.34 -29.73
CA ALA A 104 27.55 -25.78 -31.01
C ALA A 104 28.86 -25.00 -30.81
N ILE A 105 29.03 -24.25 -29.76
CA ILE A 105 30.28 -23.56 -29.38
C ILE A 105 31.39 -24.60 -29.13
N ALA A 106 31.08 -25.67 -28.41
CA ALA A 106 32.06 -26.73 -28.14
C ALA A 106 32.54 -27.40 -29.45
N SER A 107 31.64 -27.72 -30.38
CA SER A 107 31.96 -28.22 -31.70
C SER A 107 32.83 -27.25 -32.52
N ALA A 108 32.44 -25.97 -32.57
CA ALA A 108 33.22 -24.96 -33.29
C ALA A 108 34.64 -24.74 -32.70
N LYS A 109 34.81 -24.93 -31.37
CA LYS A 109 36.14 -24.92 -30.74
C LYS A 109 36.99 -26.11 -31.17
N ALA A 110 36.42 -27.30 -31.35
CA ALA A 110 37.12 -28.47 -31.88
C ALA A 110 37.55 -28.25 -33.34
N ASP A 111 36.66 -27.67 -34.18
CA ASP A 111 36.96 -27.31 -35.57
C ASP A 111 38.11 -26.29 -35.63
N LEU A 112 38.13 -25.30 -34.77
CA LEU A 112 39.21 -24.34 -34.67
C LEU A 112 40.54 -25.01 -34.29
N LEU A 113 40.52 -25.98 -33.37
CA LEU A 113 41.72 -26.74 -32.99
C LEU A 113 42.28 -27.51 -34.19
N ALA A 114 41.44 -28.20 -34.97
CA ALA A 114 41.82 -28.92 -36.18
C ALA A 114 42.39 -27.96 -37.24
N ALA A 115 41.73 -26.83 -37.48
CA ALA A 115 42.19 -25.80 -38.42
C ALA A 115 43.55 -25.21 -37.99
N ARG A 116 43.80 -24.99 -36.70
CA ARG A 116 45.08 -24.53 -36.19
C ARG A 116 46.21 -25.56 -36.36
N SER A 117 45.94 -26.84 -36.14
CA SER A 117 46.90 -27.92 -36.39
C SER A 117 47.32 -27.95 -37.87
N SER A 118 46.37 -27.98 -38.77
CA SER A 118 46.62 -27.95 -40.22
C SER A 118 47.38 -26.69 -40.68
N ALA A 119 47.03 -25.51 -40.14
CA ALA A 119 47.72 -24.28 -40.44
C ALA A 119 49.20 -24.31 -39.94
N GLY A 120 49.43 -24.90 -38.76
CA GLY A 120 50.78 -25.08 -38.21
C GLY A 120 51.69 -25.95 -39.09
N GLU A 121 51.14 -27.07 -39.63
CA GLU A 121 51.84 -27.96 -40.57
C GLU A 121 52.20 -27.24 -41.86
N LEU A 122 51.20 -26.58 -42.50
CA LEU A 122 51.43 -25.87 -43.78
C LEU A 122 52.35 -24.64 -43.61
N ASP A 123 52.27 -23.93 -42.49
CA ASP A 123 53.20 -22.87 -42.17
C ASP A 123 54.65 -23.38 -42.03
N SER A 124 54.80 -24.56 -41.44
CA SER A 124 56.11 -25.20 -41.28
C SER A 124 56.70 -25.61 -42.65
N GLU A 125 55.82 -26.16 -43.51
CA GLU A 125 56.20 -26.49 -44.90
C GLU A 125 56.59 -25.25 -45.72
N ALA A 126 55.79 -24.17 -45.64
CA ALA A 126 56.09 -22.91 -46.33
C ALA A 126 57.43 -22.31 -45.86
N ARG A 127 57.71 -22.37 -44.57
CA ARG A 127 59.02 -21.91 -44.01
C ARG A 127 60.17 -22.79 -44.49
N ARG A 128 60.01 -24.11 -44.54
CA ARG A 128 61.01 -25.05 -45.03
C ARG A 128 61.31 -24.83 -46.50
N THR A 129 60.25 -24.74 -47.36
CA THR A 129 60.42 -24.45 -48.77
C THR A 129 61.09 -23.09 -49.02
N ALA A 130 60.78 -22.07 -48.25
CA ALA A 130 61.44 -20.75 -48.32
C ALA A 130 62.96 -20.85 -48.09
N GLN A 131 63.41 -21.64 -47.11
CA GLN A 131 64.85 -21.86 -46.82
C GLN A 131 65.51 -22.67 -47.97
N LEU A 132 64.81 -23.63 -48.51
CA LEU A 132 65.34 -24.47 -49.59
C LEU A 132 65.43 -23.69 -50.93
N VAL A 133 64.51 -22.78 -51.22
CA VAL A 133 64.60 -21.87 -52.41
C VAL A 133 65.83 -20.99 -52.28
N GLN A 134 66.10 -20.41 -51.11
CA GLN A 134 67.30 -19.59 -50.90
C GLN A 134 68.61 -20.38 -51.18
N ARG A 135 68.59 -21.70 -51.05
CA ARG A 135 69.71 -22.61 -51.33
C ARG A 135 69.66 -23.24 -52.73
N HIS A 136 68.72 -22.86 -53.58
CA HIS A 136 68.47 -23.41 -54.92
C HIS A 136 68.14 -24.91 -54.96
N HIS A 137 67.59 -25.43 -53.83
CA HIS A 137 67.24 -26.89 -53.78
C HIS A 137 65.81 -27.20 -54.24
N VAL A 138 64.93 -26.21 -54.34
CA VAL A 138 63.56 -26.36 -54.84
C VAL A 138 63.23 -25.19 -55.77
N SER A 139 62.15 -25.34 -56.62
CA SER A 139 61.73 -24.29 -57.53
C SER A 139 60.96 -23.21 -56.86
N GLN A 140 60.97 -21.99 -57.36
CA GLN A 140 60.19 -20.85 -56.89
C GLN A 140 58.70 -21.17 -56.83
N GLN A 141 58.21 -21.87 -57.88
CA GLN A 141 56.79 -22.32 -57.96
C GLN A 141 56.36 -23.19 -56.77
N MET A 142 57.27 -24.08 -56.30
CA MET A 142 56.94 -24.96 -55.16
C MET A 142 56.82 -24.14 -53.91
N HIS A 143 57.65 -23.12 -53.70
CA HIS A 143 57.51 -22.19 -52.55
C HIS A 143 56.24 -21.37 -52.66
N GLU A 144 55.91 -20.80 -53.81
CA GLU A 144 54.67 -20.02 -53.97
C GLU A 144 53.42 -20.87 -53.70
N GLN A 145 53.40 -22.13 -54.13
CA GLN A 145 52.34 -23.07 -53.86
C GLN A 145 52.20 -23.37 -52.35
N ALA A 146 53.30 -23.64 -51.63
CA ALA A 146 53.32 -23.88 -50.24
C ALA A 146 52.85 -22.62 -49.43
N SER A 147 53.30 -21.45 -49.89
CA SER A 147 52.90 -20.17 -49.28
C SER A 147 51.40 -19.91 -49.46
N ALA A 148 50.86 -20.16 -50.69
CA ALA A 148 49.41 -20.01 -50.93
C ALA A 148 48.57 -20.98 -50.09
N GLN A 149 49.03 -22.23 -49.91
CA GLN A 149 48.38 -23.21 -49.01
C GLN A 149 48.41 -22.79 -47.55
N ALA A 150 49.52 -22.28 -47.05
CA ALA A 150 49.64 -21.76 -45.70
C ALA A 150 48.68 -20.55 -45.49
N GLN A 151 48.59 -19.64 -46.47
CA GLN A 151 47.69 -18.50 -46.40
C GLN A 151 46.23 -18.94 -46.38
N ALA A 152 45.86 -19.92 -47.23
CA ALA A 152 44.50 -20.49 -47.24
C ALA A 152 44.16 -21.16 -45.87
N ALA A 153 45.11 -21.87 -45.28
CA ALA A 153 44.91 -22.48 -43.96
C ALA A 153 44.74 -21.45 -42.85
N ARG A 154 45.48 -20.34 -42.84
CA ARG A 154 45.32 -19.22 -41.92
C ARG A 154 43.92 -18.58 -42.06
N ALA A 155 43.44 -18.43 -43.30
CA ALA A 155 42.09 -17.92 -43.54
C ALA A 155 41.01 -18.85 -42.96
N ARG A 156 41.22 -20.20 -43.01
CA ARG A 156 40.32 -21.18 -42.39
C ARG A 156 40.31 -21.03 -40.85
N VAL A 157 41.45 -20.79 -40.22
CA VAL A 157 41.54 -20.51 -38.78
C VAL A 157 40.74 -19.24 -38.42
N ALA A 158 40.88 -18.16 -39.19
CA ALA A 158 40.15 -16.92 -38.99
C ALA A 158 38.62 -17.15 -39.12
N ALA A 159 38.20 -17.92 -40.15
CA ALA A 159 36.79 -18.26 -40.32
C ALA A 159 36.22 -19.11 -39.16
N ALA A 160 36.94 -20.10 -38.65
CA ALA A 160 36.55 -20.90 -37.51
C ALA A 160 36.46 -20.05 -36.24
N GLN A 161 37.37 -19.09 -36.05
CA GLN A 161 37.36 -18.16 -34.92
C GLN A 161 36.17 -17.21 -34.99
N ALA A 162 35.83 -16.69 -36.19
CA ALA A 162 34.65 -15.85 -36.40
C ALA A 162 33.36 -16.64 -36.09
N ARG A 163 33.30 -17.91 -36.44
CA ARG A 163 32.15 -18.78 -36.12
C ARG A 163 31.92 -18.95 -34.63
N ILE A 164 32.99 -19.12 -33.84
CA ILE A 164 32.88 -19.15 -32.37
C ILE A 164 32.37 -17.79 -31.84
N GLY A 165 32.87 -16.67 -32.40
CA GLY A 165 32.38 -15.34 -32.02
C GLY A 165 30.88 -15.16 -32.27
N GLU A 166 30.41 -15.58 -33.47
CA GLU A 166 28.99 -15.55 -33.83
C GLU A 166 28.11 -16.36 -32.86
N LEU A 167 28.51 -17.62 -32.58
CA LEU A 167 27.75 -18.51 -31.71
C LEU A 167 27.77 -17.98 -30.24
N THR A 168 28.88 -17.42 -29.81
CA THR A 168 29.01 -16.81 -28.46
C THR A 168 28.13 -15.57 -28.38
N ALA A 169 28.07 -14.73 -29.36
CA ALA A 169 27.19 -13.58 -29.42
C ALA A 169 25.71 -13.98 -29.39
N ARG A 170 25.33 -15.03 -30.16
CA ARG A 170 23.96 -15.59 -30.14
C ARG A 170 23.58 -16.17 -28.76
N ARG A 171 24.52 -16.83 -28.12
CA ARG A 171 24.33 -17.41 -26.79
C ARG A 171 24.19 -16.32 -25.72
N GLY A 172 24.93 -15.23 -25.81
CA GLY A 172 25.04 -14.16 -24.83
C GLY A 172 25.87 -14.55 -23.61
N THR A 173 25.61 -13.86 -22.46
CA THR A 173 26.29 -14.16 -21.20
C THR A 173 25.97 -15.56 -20.73
N ALA A 174 26.94 -16.17 -20.01
CA ALA A 174 26.78 -17.49 -19.42
C ALA A 174 26.05 -17.43 -18.05
N GLY A 175 25.40 -18.52 -17.69
CA GLY A 175 24.81 -18.70 -16.35
C GLY A 175 23.57 -17.84 -16.10
N GLU A 176 23.43 -17.41 -14.87
CA GLU A 176 22.23 -16.69 -14.37
C GLU A 176 21.99 -15.35 -15.08
N ASP A 177 23.04 -14.71 -15.57
CA ASP A 177 22.95 -13.41 -16.26
C ASP A 177 22.51 -13.51 -17.72
N ASN A 178 22.22 -14.72 -18.20
CA ASN A 178 21.71 -14.91 -19.56
C ASN A 178 20.35 -14.21 -19.73
N LEU A 179 20.28 -13.29 -20.69
CA LEU A 179 19.09 -12.47 -20.92
C LEU A 179 17.85 -13.31 -21.20
N ARG A 180 17.98 -14.35 -22.04
CA ARG A 180 16.87 -15.24 -22.42
C ARG A 180 16.33 -15.99 -21.21
N LEU A 181 17.20 -16.53 -20.36
CA LEU A 181 16.81 -17.20 -19.12
C LEU A 181 16.14 -16.23 -18.14
N ARG A 182 16.71 -15.04 -17.98
CA ARG A 182 16.11 -14.01 -17.12
C ARG A 182 14.72 -13.59 -17.59
N GLN A 183 14.53 -13.42 -18.89
CA GLN A 183 13.21 -13.09 -19.46
C GLN A 183 12.19 -14.20 -19.18
N ALA A 184 12.56 -15.46 -19.43
CA ALA A 184 11.67 -16.60 -19.17
C ALA A 184 11.35 -16.76 -17.69
N ARG A 185 12.34 -16.63 -16.79
CA ARG A 185 12.13 -16.65 -15.34
C ARG A 185 11.21 -15.52 -14.86
N ASN A 186 11.38 -14.32 -15.37
CA ASN A 186 10.50 -13.20 -15.04
C ASN A 186 9.06 -13.48 -15.51
N GLY A 187 8.88 -14.04 -16.70
CA GLY A 187 7.56 -14.47 -17.17
C GLY A 187 6.90 -15.50 -16.24
N LEU A 188 7.68 -16.51 -15.81
CA LEU A 188 7.21 -17.51 -14.85
C LEU A 188 6.86 -16.90 -13.50
N ALA A 189 7.70 -16.00 -12.97
CA ALA A 189 7.43 -15.31 -11.72
C ALA A 189 6.15 -14.47 -11.79
N GLN A 190 5.92 -13.79 -12.91
CA GLN A 190 4.69 -13.02 -13.15
C GLN A 190 3.44 -13.91 -13.20
N ALA A 191 3.51 -15.04 -13.91
CA ALA A 191 2.39 -15.99 -13.99
C ALA A 191 2.06 -16.59 -12.60
N ARG A 192 3.07 -16.96 -11.83
CA ARG A 192 2.90 -17.45 -10.45
C ARG A 192 2.28 -16.40 -9.52
N LEU A 193 2.68 -15.14 -9.65
CA LEU A 193 2.11 -14.03 -8.88
C LEU A 193 0.63 -13.81 -9.23
N GLN A 194 0.26 -13.90 -10.50
CA GLN A 194 -1.14 -13.81 -10.94
C GLN A 194 -1.98 -14.98 -10.38
N LEU A 195 -1.44 -16.20 -10.38
CA LEU A 195 -2.07 -17.35 -9.74
C LEU A 195 -2.25 -17.14 -8.23
N GLN A 196 -1.26 -16.56 -7.55
CA GLN A 196 -1.39 -16.22 -6.13
C GLN A 196 -2.51 -15.19 -5.90
N TYR A 197 -2.62 -14.20 -6.76
CA TYR A 197 -3.65 -13.16 -6.68
C TYR A 197 -5.06 -13.66 -7.03
N SER A 198 -5.21 -14.84 -7.63
CA SER A 198 -6.52 -15.46 -7.83
C SER A 198 -7.20 -15.84 -6.50
N SER A 199 -6.44 -15.98 -5.42
CA SER A 199 -6.95 -16.14 -4.06
C SER A 199 -6.88 -14.80 -3.32
N VAL A 200 -8.02 -14.14 -3.16
CA VAL A 200 -8.12 -12.85 -2.48
C VAL A 200 -8.20 -13.07 -0.97
N ARG A 201 -7.30 -12.43 -0.23
CA ARG A 201 -7.14 -12.59 1.21
C ARG A 201 -7.35 -11.28 1.96
N ALA A 202 -7.74 -11.36 3.22
CA ALA A 202 -7.80 -10.22 4.12
C ALA A 202 -6.37 -9.73 4.46
N ASP A 203 -6.12 -8.43 4.26
CA ASP A 203 -4.83 -7.82 4.62
C ASP A 203 -4.70 -7.59 6.14
N ARG A 204 -5.81 -7.54 6.87
CA ARG A 204 -5.90 -7.28 8.31
C ARG A 204 -7.13 -7.93 8.93
N ALA A 205 -7.17 -7.97 10.28
CA ALA A 205 -8.36 -8.36 11.00
C ALA A 205 -9.47 -7.31 10.85
N GLY A 206 -10.72 -7.76 10.85
CA GLY A 206 -11.86 -6.87 10.76
C GLY A 206 -13.14 -7.58 10.36
N THR A 207 -14.21 -6.81 10.24
CA THR A 207 -15.52 -7.31 9.82
C THR A 207 -15.76 -6.98 8.35
N LEU A 208 -16.03 -7.99 7.55
CA LEU A 208 -16.37 -7.83 6.12
C LEU A 208 -17.81 -7.32 5.99
N SER A 209 -18.01 -6.24 5.27
CA SER A 209 -19.32 -5.63 5.06
C SER A 209 -19.58 -5.39 3.59
N ASN A 210 -20.87 -5.37 3.21
CA ASN A 210 -21.32 -5.12 1.84
C ASN A 210 -20.68 -6.06 0.81
N LEU A 211 -20.60 -7.35 1.15
CA LEU A 211 -20.10 -8.38 0.25
C LEU A 211 -21.15 -8.66 -0.84
N GLN A 212 -20.84 -8.27 -2.07
CA GLN A 212 -21.72 -8.42 -3.24
C GLN A 212 -21.10 -9.39 -4.25
N LEU A 213 -20.79 -10.60 -3.79
CA LEU A 213 -20.21 -11.63 -4.65
C LEU A 213 -21.04 -12.92 -4.59
N THR A 214 -21.25 -13.50 -5.76
CA THR A 214 -21.77 -14.86 -5.91
C THR A 214 -20.84 -15.67 -6.82
N PRO A 215 -20.69 -16.97 -6.61
CA PRO A 215 -20.00 -17.84 -7.54
C PRO A 215 -20.53 -17.68 -8.96
N GLY A 216 -19.64 -17.65 -9.95
CA GLY A 216 -20.00 -17.41 -11.34
C GLY A 216 -19.92 -15.93 -11.78
N THR A 217 -19.87 -14.98 -10.86
CA THR A 217 -19.74 -13.54 -11.17
C THR A 217 -18.34 -13.24 -11.72
N TYR A 218 -18.25 -12.48 -12.81
CA TYR A 218 -16.98 -11.98 -13.33
C TYR A 218 -16.61 -10.64 -12.66
N VAL A 219 -15.40 -10.55 -12.11
CA VAL A 219 -14.91 -9.36 -11.41
C VAL A 219 -13.66 -8.81 -12.09
N PRO A 220 -13.66 -7.55 -12.53
CA PRO A 220 -12.47 -6.87 -13.03
C PRO A 220 -11.46 -6.56 -11.91
N ALA A 221 -10.18 -6.57 -12.26
CA ALA A 221 -9.13 -6.14 -11.33
C ALA A 221 -9.36 -4.69 -10.86
N GLY A 222 -9.12 -4.46 -9.56
CA GLY A 222 -9.27 -3.14 -8.94
C GLY A 222 -10.73 -2.73 -8.62
N THR A 223 -11.73 -3.51 -9.00
CA THR A 223 -13.13 -3.23 -8.68
C THR A 223 -13.42 -3.67 -7.24
N PRO A 224 -13.83 -2.75 -6.35
CA PRO A 224 -14.20 -3.12 -4.98
C PRO A 224 -15.44 -4.00 -4.96
N VAL A 225 -15.37 -5.11 -4.21
CA VAL A 225 -16.45 -6.09 -4.07
C VAL A 225 -16.97 -6.24 -2.65
N ALA A 226 -16.24 -5.71 -1.69
CA ALA A 226 -16.61 -5.66 -0.29
C ALA A 226 -15.84 -4.55 0.43
N ALA A 227 -16.28 -4.20 1.63
CA ALA A 227 -15.61 -3.30 2.55
C ALA A 227 -15.13 -4.10 3.77
N LEU A 228 -13.85 -4.04 4.08
CA LEU A 228 -13.29 -4.58 5.32
C LEU A 228 -13.17 -3.44 6.34
N VAL A 229 -13.99 -3.52 7.39
CA VAL A 229 -14.00 -2.57 8.50
C VAL A 229 -13.01 -3.07 9.56
N ASP A 230 -11.97 -2.30 9.80
CA ASP A 230 -10.91 -2.61 10.76
C ASP A 230 -11.48 -2.66 12.20
N ASP A 231 -10.91 -3.50 13.05
CA ASP A 231 -11.31 -3.60 14.46
C ASP A 231 -10.87 -2.39 15.30
N ARG A 232 -9.89 -1.62 14.80
CA ARG A 232 -9.40 -0.42 15.49
C ARG A 232 -10.47 0.65 15.50
N ILE A 233 -10.77 1.13 16.69
CA ILE A 233 -11.73 2.21 16.94
C ILE A 233 -10.98 3.53 17.06
N ASP A 234 -11.48 4.55 16.41
CA ASP A 234 -11.09 5.93 16.54
C ASP A 234 -12.34 6.77 16.76
N ILE A 235 -12.29 7.70 17.70
CA ILE A 235 -13.39 8.64 17.93
C ILE A 235 -12.97 9.99 17.39
N VAL A 236 -13.68 10.44 16.41
CA VAL A 236 -13.47 11.74 15.78
C VAL A 236 -14.44 12.74 16.40
N ALA A 237 -13.93 13.82 16.96
CA ALA A 237 -14.71 14.85 17.63
C ALA A 237 -14.34 16.25 17.13
N ASP A 238 -15.34 17.01 16.71
CA ASP A 238 -15.16 18.37 16.16
C ASP A 238 -15.45 19.43 17.24
N PHE A 239 -14.42 20.13 17.69
CA PHE A 239 -14.48 21.18 18.70
C PHE A 239 -14.32 22.57 18.07
N ARG A 240 -14.80 23.61 18.77
CA ARG A 240 -14.49 25.00 18.39
C ARG A 240 -13.01 25.28 18.66
N GLU A 241 -12.33 25.96 17.74
CA GLU A 241 -10.91 26.28 17.85
C GLU A 241 -10.54 26.94 19.18
N LYS A 242 -11.36 27.89 19.66
CA LYS A 242 -11.14 28.59 20.93
C LYS A 242 -11.12 27.65 22.15
N SER A 243 -11.90 26.57 22.10
CA SER A 243 -12.06 25.59 23.19
C SER A 243 -10.85 24.64 23.27
N LEU A 244 -10.01 24.59 22.24
CA LEU A 244 -8.82 23.74 22.17
C LEU A 244 -7.53 24.42 22.63
N ARG A 245 -7.60 25.69 23.06
CA ARG A 245 -6.42 26.50 23.41
C ARG A 245 -5.49 25.82 24.43
N TYR A 246 -6.01 25.05 25.36
CA TYR A 246 -5.26 24.39 26.42
C TYR A 246 -5.17 22.88 26.25
N VAL A 247 -5.80 22.31 25.22
CA VAL A 247 -5.84 20.88 24.95
C VAL A 247 -4.55 20.43 24.27
N ARG A 248 -4.00 19.31 24.74
CA ARG A 248 -2.78 18.71 24.19
C ARG A 248 -3.01 17.22 23.94
N PRO A 249 -2.31 16.61 22.99
CA PRO A 249 -2.23 15.15 22.89
C PRO A 249 -1.81 14.54 24.23
N GLY A 250 -2.53 13.50 24.67
CA GLY A 250 -2.36 12.86 25.96
C GLY A 250 -3.33 13.31 27.05
N ASP A 251 -4.03 14.44 26.86
CA ASP A 251 -5.02 14.91 27.84
C ASP A 251 -6.17 13.91 28.00
N ARG A 252 -6.72 13.84 29.21
CA ARG A 252 -7.85 12.97 29.53
C ARG A 252 -9.13 13.48 28.86
N ALA A 253 -9.95 12.53 28.44
CA ALA A 253 -11.27 12.78 27.89
C ALA A 253 -12.29 11.80 28.47
N ALA A 254 -13.56 12.14 28.37
CA ALA A 254 -14.66 11.22 28.61
C ALA A 254 -15.58 11.19 27.39
N VAL A 255 -16.08 10.01 27.08
CA VAL A 255 -16.94 9.77 25.93
C VAL A 255 -18.22 9.09 26.41
N VAL A 256 -19.36 9.56 25.89
CA VAL A 256 -20.66 8.94 26.08
C VAL A 256 -21.23 8.67 24.70
N PHE A 257 -21.67 7.45 24.44
CA PHE A 257 -22.32 7.07 23.20
C PHE A 257 -23.85 7.17 23.33
N ASP A 258 -24.51 7.68 22.30
CA ASP A 258 -25.98 7.73 22.26
C ASP A 258 -26.62 6.32 22.35
N ALA A 259 -25.94 5.31 21.83
CA ALA A 259 -26.37 3.92 21.90
C ALA A 259 -26.23 3.29 23.30
N ARG A 260 -25.54 3.95 24.27
CA ARG A 260 -25.30 3.48 25.62
C ARG A 260 -25.48 4.59 26.64
N PRO A 261 -26.70 5.08 26.80
CA PRO A 261 -27.00 6.11 27.76
C PRO A 261 -26.68 5.65 29.20
N GLY A 262 -26.12 6.55 30.00
CA GLY A 262 -25.73 6.26 31.37
C GLY A 262 -24.30 5.72 31.56
N GLU A 263 -23.65 5.25 30.45
CA GLU A 263 -22.26 4.77 30.51
C GLU A 263 -21.28 5.88 30.09
N VAL A 264 -20.24 6.10 30.88
CA VAL A 264 -19.17 7.08 30.61
C VAL A 264 -17.87 6.32 30.42
N PHE A 265 -17.28 6.43 29.24
CA PHE A 265 -16.02 5.77 28.91
C PHE A 265 -14.84 6.73 29.07
N GLY A 266 -13.80 6.27 29.75
CA GLY A 266 -12.52 6.97 29.84
C GLY A 266 -11.81 6.96 28.50
N ALA A 267 -11.19 8.08 28.13
CA ALA A 267 -10.51 8.24 26.87
C ALA A 267 -9.34 9.23 26.98
N ARG A 268 -8.53 9.31 25.93
CA ARG A 268 -7.43 10.28 25.81
C ARG A 268 -7.39 10.90 24.42
N VAL A 269 -6.97 12.15 24.38
CA VAL A 269 -6.69 12.84 23.12
C VAL A 269 -5.47 12.18 22.45
N ALA A 270 -5.65 11.58 21.31
CA ALA A 270 -4.57 10.96 20.54
C ALA A 270 -3.84 11.99 19.66
N ALA A 271 -4.61 12.79 18.93
CA ALA A 271 -4.08 13.78 18.01
C ALA A 271 -5.09 14.90 17.76
N ILE A 272 -4.58 16.02 17.26
CA ILE A 272 -5.36 17.15 16.76
C ILE A 272 -4.98 17.28 15.28
N ASP A 273 -5.97 17.36 14.38
CA ASP A 273 -5.71 17.54 12.97
C ASP A 273 -4.97 18.86 12.69
N ALA A 274 -3.98 18.78 11.80
CA ALA A 274 -3.13 19.93 11.47
C ALA A 274 -3.87 21.05 10.74
N GLY A 275 -5.07 20.80 10.21
CA GLY A 275 -5.84 21.76 9.46
C GLY A 275 -7.21 21.24 9.05
N VAL A 276 -8.03 22.15 8.52
CA VAL A 276 -9.37 21.89 7.99
C VAL A 276 -9.43 22.30 6.52
N LYS A 277 -10.39 21.76 5.80
CA LYS A 277 -10.53 21.99 4.35
C LYS A 277 -10.66 23.48 4.01
N GLU A 278 -11.35 24.26 4.85
CA GLU A 278 -11.54 25.69 4.69
C GLU A 278 -10.23 26.49 4.79
N GLY A 279 -9.17 25.91 5.35
CA GLY A 279 -7.82 26.51 5.41
C GLY A 279 -6.93 26.16 4.22
N GLN A 280 -7.40 25.35 3.27
CA GLN A 280 -6.64 24.99 2.08
C GLN A 280 -6.87 25.99 0.96
N LEU A 281 -5.78 26.49 0.39
CA LEU A 281 -5.81 27.28 -0.85
C LEU A 281 -5.66 26.30 -2.01
N ASP A 282 -6.66 26.24 -2.87
CA ASP A 282 -6.58 25.43 -4.09
C ASP A 282 -5.56 26.07 -5.04
N ALA A 283 -4.54 25.29 -5.40
CA ALA A 283 -3.52 25.71 -6.37
C ALA A 283 -4.04 25.55 -7.82
N ASN A 284 -5.21 26.16 -8.11
CA ASN A 284 -5.89 26.11 -9.40
C ASN A 284 -5.51 27.28 -10.32
N GLY A 285 -4.66 28.21 -9.87
CA GLY A 285 -4.26 29.41 -10.62
C GLY A 285 -5.24 30.57 -10.54
N ASP A 286 -6.34 30.44 -9.79
CA ASP A 286 -7.31 31.52 -9.59
C ASP A 286 -6.83 32.51 -8.51
N LEU A 287 -7.34 33.75 -8.59
CA LEU A 287 -7.12 34.74 -7.54
C LEU A 287 -7.85 34.35 -6.27
N ALA A 288 -7.25 34.68 -5.12
CA ALA A 288 -7.84 34.39 -3.81
C ALA A 288 -9.22 35.07 -3.70
N ALA A 289 -10.26 34.28 -3.41
CA ALA A 289 -11.59 34.75 -3.09
C ALA A 289 -11.72 34.90 -1.57
N PRO A 290 -11.78 36.13 -1.01
CA PRO A 290 -11.98 36.31 0.42
C PRO A 290 -13.34 35.74 0.86
N VAL A 291 -13.40 35.12 2.02
CA VAL A 291 -14.65 34.63 2.61
C VAL A 291 -15.53 35.83 2.96
N THR A 292 -16.65 35.96 2.27
CA THR A 292 -17.68 36.94 2.62
C THR A 292 -18.62 36.37 3.65
N SER A 293 -18.85 37.09 4.75
CA SER A 293 -19.79 36.67 5.81
C SER A 293 -20.98 37.63 5.81
N ASP A 294 -22.17 37.09 5.53
CA ASP A 294 -23.43 37.82 5.62
C ASP A 294 -24.01 37.85 7.04
N ARG A 295 -23.28 37.21 7.99
CA ARG A 295 -23.69 37.13 9.39
C ARG A 295 -22.93 38.11 10.25
N TRP A 296 -23.64 38.81 11.12
CA TRP A 296 -23.05 39.77 12.06
C TRP A 296 -22.17 39.08 13.14
N VAL A 297 -22.37 37.78 13.39
CA VAL A 297 -21.53 36.94 14.27
C VAL A 297 -20.78 35.97 13.41
N ARG A 298 -19.45 35.98 13.51
CA ARG A 298 -18.56 35.03 12.84
C ARG A 298 -18.82 33.61 13.34
N ASP A 299 -19.06 32.67 12.42
CA ASP A 299 -19.07 31.23 12.77
C ASP A 299 -17.70 30.82 13.31
N ALA A 300 -17.69 30.17 14.46
CA ALA A 300 -16.43 29.67 15.04
C ALA A 300 -15.94 28.47 14.21
N GLN A 301 -14.72 28.58 13.72
CA GLN A 301 -14.04 27.47 13.05
C GLN A 301 -13.98 26.26 14.01
N ARG A 302 -14.20 25.06 13.43
CA ARG A 302 -14.08 23.80 14.16
C ARG A 302 -12.79 23.11 13.77
N GLN A 303 -12.19 22.48 14.74
CA GLN A 303 -10.98 21.69 14.57
C GLN A 303 -11.26 20.27 15.05
N ARG A 304 -10.73 19.30 14.33
CA ARG A 304 -10.95 17.88 14.56
C ARG A 304 -9.92 17.31 15.51
N LEU A 305 -10.40 16.50 16.45
CA LEU A 305 -9.58 15.71 17.37
C LEU A 305 -9.86 14.23 17.15
N HIS A 306 -8.80 13.45 17.35
CA HIS A 306 -8.86 12.01 17.48
C HIS A 306 -8.74 11.62 18.94
N VAL A 307 -9.68 10.81 19.40
CA VAL A 307 -9.77 10.38 20.79
C VAL A 307 -9.78 8.85 20.84
N VAL A 308 -8.89 8.28 21.64
CA VAL A 308 -8.78 6.82 21.84
C VAL A 308 -9.36 6.47 23.20
N LEU A 309 -10.21 5.44 23.25
CA LEU A 309 -10.79 4.91 24.48
C LEU A 309 -9.72 4.18 25.29
N ASP A 310 -9.76 4.32 26.62
CA ASP A 310 -8.91 3.54 27.53
C ASP A 310 -9.38 2.08 27.59
N GLU A 311 -10.69 1.83 27.49
CA GLU A 311 -11.31 0.51 27.47
C GLU A 311 -12.35 0.43 26.34
N LEU A 312 -12.38 -0.70 25.65
CA LEU A 312 -13.36 -0.93 24.60
C LEU A 312 -14.72 -1.26 25.22
N PRO A 313 -15.82 -0.65 24.75
CA PRO A 313 -17.16 -1.00 25.19
C PRO A 313 -17.49 -2.45 24.84
N GLU A 314 -18.12 -3.17 25.76
CA GLU A 314 -18.62 -4.53 25.48
C GLU A 314 -19.69 -4.49 24.36
N GLY A 315 -19.46 -5.25 23.30
CA GLY A 315 -20.29 -5.29 22.10
C GLY A 315 -19.87 -4.28 21.02
N LEU A 316 -20.18 -4.64 19.78
CA LEU A 316 -19.80 -3.86 18.60
C LEU A 316 -20.71 -2.64 18.45
N LEU A 317 -20.19 -1.46 18.73
CA LEU A 317 -20.80 -0.22 18.28
C LEU A 317 -20.56 -0.07 16.76
N PRO A 318 -21.58 0.26 15.96
CA PRO A 318 -21.42 0.43 14.52
C PRO A 318 -20.55 1.67 14.20
N THR A 319 -19.82 1.62 13.10
CA THR A 319 -19.15 2.81 12.55
C THR A 319 -20.19 3.89 12.28
N GLY A 320 -19.93 5.12 12.71
CA GLY A 320 -20.88 6.22 12.65
C GLY A 320 -21.74 6.38 13.91
N ALA A 321 -21.58 5.51 14.92
CA ALA A 321 -22.24 5.72 16.23
C ALA A 321 -21.92 7.11 16.76
N LYS A 322 -22.96 7.86 17.14
CA LYS A 322 -22.84 9.21 17.68
C LYS A 322 -22.33 9.16 19.11
N ALA A 323 -21.57 10.17 19.47
CA ALA A 323 -21.01 10.30 20.80
C ALA A 323 -20.93 11.77 21.23
N THR A 324 -20.92 11.98 22.54
CA THR A 324 -20.57 13.25 23.15
C THR A 324 -19.21 13.09 23.82
N VAL A 325 -18.29 13.99 23.50
CA VAL A 325 -16.93 13.99 24.04
C VAL A 325 -16.70 15.22 24.89
N GLN A 326 -16.15 15.00 26.08
CA GLN A 326 -15.69 16.03 26.99
C GLN A 326 -14.20 15.90 27.23
N LEU A 327 -13.48 17.02 27.18
CA LEU A 327 -12.05 17.07 27.40
C LEU A 327 -11.73 17.64 28.78
N TYR A 328 -10.61 17.23 29.37
CA TYR A 328 -10.10 17.69 30.63
C TYR A 328 -8.66 18.21 30.50
N PRO A 329 -8.46 19.41 29.94
CA PRO A 329 -7.13 20.01 29.85
C PRO A 329 -6.68 20.43 31.25
N GLY A 330 -5.77 19.70 31.85
CA GLY A 330 -5.21 19.95 33.18
C GLY A 330 -5.86 19.16 34.30
N ASP A 331 -5.14 19.15 35.44
CA ASP A 331 -5.58 18.51 36.70
C ASP A 331 -6.17 19.56 37.64
N GLY A 332 -7.32 19.28 38.27
CA GLY A 332 -7.88 20.17 39.26
C GLY A 332 -9.41 20.10 39.39
N LEU A 333 -10.00 21.18 39.96
CA LEU A 333 -11.45 21.30 40.19
C LEU A 333 -12.26 21.17 38.85
N SER A 334 -11.71 21.59 37.76
CA SER A 334 -12.32 21.44 36.42
C SER A 334 -12.65 19.97 36.09
N HIS A 335 -11.80 19.03 36.50
CA HIS A 335 -12.04 17.60 36.28
C HIS A 335 -13.27 17.10 37.06
N LEU A 336 -13.48 17.57 38.30
CA LEU A 336 -14.63 17.16 39.11
C LEU A 336 -15.94 17.69 38.52
N PHE A 337 -15.97 18.97 38.16
CA PHE A 337 -17.15 19.60 37.55
C PHE A 337 -17.45 19.03 36.16
N GLY A 338 -16.42 18.80 35.33
CA GLY A 338 -16.59 18.20 34.04
C GLY A 338 -17.10 16.77 34.12
N ARG A 339 -16.63 15.98 35.10
CA ARG A 339 -17.15 14.63 35.37
C ARG A 339 -18.63 14.65 35.76
N ALA A 340 -19.06 15.59 36.60
CA ALA A 340 -20.47 15.76 36.92
C ALA A 340 -21.29 16.16 35.68
N GLN A 341 -20.75 17.04 34.84
CA GLN A 341 -21.40 17.48 33.61
C GLN A 341 -21.61 16.33 32.61
N ILE A 342 -20.59 15.52 32.35
CA ILE A 342 -20.70 14.40 31.35
C ILE A 342 -21.64 13.30 31.88
N VAL A 343 -21.67 13.04 33.20
CA VAL A 343 -22.63 12.13 33.83
C VAL A 343 -24.06 12.65 33.68
N ALA A 344 -24.30 13.94 33.92
CA ALA A 344 -25.62 14.53 33.69
C ALA A 344 -26.05 14.42 32.21
N ILE A 345 -25.13 14.64 31.30
CA ILE A 345 -25.39 14.48 29.84
C ILE A 345 -25.66 13.02 29.50
N SER A 346 -24.90 12.06 30.06
CA SER A 346 -25.15 10.65 29.80
C SER A 346 -26.54 10.20 30.22
N LEU A 347 -27.08 10.79 31.31
CA LEU A 347 -28.48 10.54 31.73
C LEU A 347 -29.49 11.23 30.80
N LEU A 348 -29.18 12.39 30.24
CA LEU A 348 -30.03 13.03 29.24
C LEU A 348 -30.19 12.23 27.95
N HIS A 349 -29.21 11.42 27.59
CA HIS A 349 -29.31 10.50 26.42
C HIS A 349 -30.37 9.40 26.57
N TYR A 350 -30.96 9.21 27.76
CA TYR A 350 -32.16 8.37 27.93
C TYR A 350 -33.44 9.01 27.38
N VAL A 351 -33.43 10.34 27.19
CA VAL A 351 -34.63 11.12 26.85
C VAL A 351 -34.52 11.68 25.41
N TYR A 352 -33.30 11.83 24.95
CA TYR A 352 -33.02 12.52 23.68
C TYR A 352 -32.40 11.61 22.62
#